data_9e85ebdd60574afc3ad826c1473f6d84
#
_entry.id   9e85ebdd60574afc3ad826c1473f6d84
#
_cell.length_a   1.000
_cell.length_b   1.000
_cell.length_c   1.000
_cell.angle_alpha   90.00
_cell.angle_beta   90.00
_cell.angle_gamma   90.00
#
_symmetry.space_group_name_H-M   'P 1'
#
loop_
_entity.id
_entity.type
_entity.pdbx_description
1 polymer ?
#
loop_
_entity_poly.entity_id
_entity_poly.type
_entity_poly.pdbx_seq_one_letter_code
_entity_poly.pdbx_strand_id
1 'polypeptide(L)'
;MNIKRNIIFTLEKRKKGGVIIVENIPIRMRVIYNGKRVEFTTGYRIDESKWDSTKQRVRSGCTNKLKQSASEINTDLLRYFTEIQNTFKEFEVQNLIPTPEELKEAFNRLHDETEKEVEEETPAPLIFNPLDVFSEFTKESGMQNGWSKATYEKFAAVKAHLSKFDSEVSFESLSESYLTRYVKFLEEKEGLRNTSILKQIAYLKWFLRWCSKNGYCMNNDYECFNPKLKSTPKKVIFLTWNELTKLREYVIPAGKQYLERVRDVFLFQCFTGLRYSDVLNLRRSDVKENHIEVTTVKTADSLVIELNNYSKAILDKYESVAFKGDKVLPVISNQKINDYLKEPAKL
;
A
#
# COMPACT_ATOMS: atom_id res chain seq x y z
N MET A 1 2.86 18.32 31.06
CA MET A 1 4.23 18.75 30.66
C MET A 1 4.74 17.75 29.63
N ASN A 2 5.60 18.13 28.67
CA ASN A 2 6.18 17.19 27.70
C ASN A 2 7.69 17.10 27.95
N ILE A 3 8.20 15.93 28.34
CA ILE A 3 9.61 15.71 28.64
C ILE A 3 10.32 15.27 27.34
N LYS A 4 11.15 16.15 26.76
CA LYS A 4 11.98 15.80 25.61
C LYS A 4 12.95 14.68 26.00
N ARG A 5 12.93 13.57 25.27
CA ARG A 5 13.75 12.38 25.53
C ARG A 5 14.27 11.76 24.24
N ASN A 6 15.44 11.17 24.32
CA ASN A 6 16.02 10.35 23.27
C ASN A 6 16.28 8.95 23.82
N ILE A 7 15.67 7.94 23.20
CA ILE A 7 15.77 6.53 23.59
C ILE A 7 16.47 5.79 22.46
N ILE A 8 17.60 5.17 22.77
CA ILE A 8 18.42 4.48 21.79
C ILE A 8 18.86 3.12 22.31
N PHE A 9 18.97 2.14 21.40
CA PHE A 9 19.57 0.84 21.69
C PHE A 9 20.99 0.80 21.14
N THR A 10 21.93 0.38 22.00
CA THR A 10 23.37 0.33 21.66
C THR A 10 24.01 -0.95 22.18
N LEU A 11 25.08 -1.39 21.53
CA LEU A 11 25.93 -2.45 22.06
C LEU A 11 26.88 -1.89 23.12
N GLU A 12 27.03 -2.60 24.26
CA GLU A 12 27.94 -2.23 25.31
C GLU A 12 29.37 -2.57 24.92
N LYS A 13 30.17 -1.55 24.58
CA LYS A 13 31.59 -1.74 24.23
C LYS A 13 32.40 -2.18 25.43
N ARG A 14 32.95 -3.37 25.38
CA ARG A 14 33.84 -3.95 26.41
C ARG A 14 35.20 -4.27 25.83
N LYS A 15 36.24 -4.26 26.69
CA LYS A 15 37.60 -4.67 26.35
C LYS A 15 38.01 -5.78 27.29
N LYS A 16 38.72 -6.78 26.78
CA LYS A 16 39.39 -7.84 27.57
C LYS A 16 40.86 -7.91 27.12
N GLY A 17 41.78 -7.64 28.04
CA GLY A 17 43.20 -7.62 27.70
C GLY A 17 43.60 -6.59 26.64
N GLY A 18 42.90 -5.42 26.59
CA GLY A 18 43.16 -4.37 25.59
C GLY A 18 42.41 -4.57 24.25
N VAL A 19 41.88 -5.75 23.98
CA VAL A 19 41.16 -6.09 22.73
C VAL A 19 39.66 -5.82 22.91
N ILE A 20 39.03 -5.18 21.89
CA ILE A 20 37.58 -4.93 21.88
C ILE A 20 36.84 -6.26 21.67
N ILE A 21 35.86 -6.53 22.52
CA ILE A 21 34.99 -7.71 22.39
C ILE A 21 33.95 -7.41 21.33
N VAL A 22 33.89 -8.22 20.27
CA VAL A 22 32.95 -8.08 19.15
C VAL A 22 31.88 -9.21 19.12
N GLU A 23 32.00 -10.20 20.01
CA GLU A 23 31.06 -11.32 20.12
C GLU A 23 30.26 -11.27 21.42
N ASN A 24 29.01 -11.70 21.35
CA ASN A 24 28.12 -11.85 22.50
C ASN A 24 28.04 -10.58 23.38
N ILE A 25 27.88 -9.41 22.75
CA ILE A 25 27.88 -8.11 23.39
C ILE A 25 26.48 -7.82 23.93
N PRO A 26 26.32 -7.31 25.17
CA PRO A 26 25.03 -6.90 25.70
C PRO A 26 24.41 -5.76 24.89
N ILE A 27 23.10 -5.86 24.64
CA ILE A 27 22.30 -4.77 24.13
C ILE A 27 21.82 -3.95 25.31
N ARG A 28 22.02 -2.63 25.27
CA ARG A 28 21.59 -1.66 26.30
C ARG A 28 20.57 -0.69 25.71
N MET A 29 19.50 -0.43 26.46
CA MET A 29 18.63 0.70 26.20
C MET A 29 19.18 1.92 26.96
N ARG A 30 19.46 2.99 26.24
CA ARG A 30 19.94 4.26 26.78
C ARG A 30 18.90 5.34 26.61
N VAL A 31 18.56 6.00 27.70
CA VAL A 31 17.58 7.07 27.76
C VAL A 31 18.28 8.38 28.17
N ILE A 32 18.13 9.41 27.35
CA ILE A 32 18.68 10.74 27.59
C ILE A 32 17.51 11.71 27.66
N TYR A 33 17.38 12.41 28.77
CA TYR A 33 16.33 13.41 29.00
C TYR A 33 16.81 14.48 29.97
N ASN A 34 16.45 15.72 29.77
CA ASN A 34 16.79 16.86 30.62
C ASN A 34 18.27 16.87 31.10
N GLY A 35 19.23 16.58 30.20
CA GLY A 35 20.65 16.50 30.52
C GLY A 35 21.09 15.28 31.32
N LYS A 36 20.17 14.40 31.73
CA LYS A 36 20.44 13.15 32.46
C LYS A 36 20.56 12.00 31.49
N ARG A 37 21.36 10.97 31.84
CA ARG A 37 21.52 9.72 31.08
C ARG A 37 21.24 8.54 31.99
N VAL A 38 20.37 7.64 31.55
CA VAL A 38 20.04 6.39 32.25
C VAL A 38 20.23 5.23 31.28
N GLU A 39 20.74 4.11 31.76
CA GLU A 39 20.90 2.87 30.99
C GLU A 39 20.14 1.73 31.64
N PHE A 40 19.47 0.95 30.80
CA PHE A 40 18.71 -0.24 31.17
C PHE A 40 19.29 -1.46 30.50
N THR A 41 19.24 -2.59 31.20
CA THR A 41 19.63 -3.89 30.65
C THR A 41 18.45 -4.50 29.91
N THR A 42 18.68 -4.96 28.69
CA THR A 42 17.61 -5.66 27.92
C THR A 42 17.66 -7.19 28.10
N GLY A 43 18.64 -7.73 28.79
CA GLY A 43 18.85 -9.17 28.90
C GLY A 43 19.50 -9.81 27.65
N TYR A 44 19.35 -9.19 26.49
CA TYR A 44 19.84 -9.74 25.21
C TYR A 44 21.31 -9.44 24.95
N ARG A 45 21.93 -10.37 24.20
CA ARG A 45 23.32 -10.25 23.73
C ARG A 45 23.40 -10.67 22.27
N ILE A 46 24.24 -9.99 21.49
CA ILE A 46 24.43 -10.28 20.07
C ILE A 46 25.88 -10.01 19.63
N ASP A 47 26.29 -10.59 18.52
CA ASP A 47 27.59 -10.31 17.90
C ASP A 47 27.50 -8.98 17.12
N GLU A 48 28.57 -8.17 17.12
CA GLU A 48 28.60 -6.85 16.46
C GLU A 48 28.25 -6.96 14.97
N SER A 49 28.70 -8.01 14.28
CA SER A 49 28.41 -8.27 12.87
C SER A 49 26.92 -8.47 12.55
N LYS A 50 26.13 -8.88 13.54
CA LYS A 50 24.70 -9.15 13.45
C LYS A 50 23.85 -7.96 13.90
N TRP A 51 24.48 -6.86 14.33
CA TRP A 51 23.80 -5.64 14.77
C TRP A 51 23.76 -4.58 13.66
N ASP A 52 22.64 -3.93 13.50
CA ASP A 52 22.48 -2.75 12.65
C ASP A 52 22.45 -1.50 13.52
N SER A 53 23.56 -0.76 13.55
CA SER A 53 23.71 0.43 14.39
C SER A 53 22.81 1.59 13.92
N THR A 54 22.46 1.66 12.63
CA THR A 54 21.60 2.71 12.07
C THR A 54 20.15 2.47 12.46
N LYS A 55 19.69 1.25 12.36
CA LYS A 55 18.33 0.84 12.73
C LYS A 55 18.21 0.51 14.22
N GLN A 56 19.32 0.39 14.95
CA GLN A 56 19.41 -0.01 16.36
C GLN A 56 18.66 -1.32 16.63
N ARG A 57 18.92 -2.33 15.78
CA ARG A 57 18.22 -3.63 15.79
C ARG A 57 19.13 -4.78 15.35
N VAL A 58 18.74 -5.99 15.70
CA VAL A 58 19.39 -7.21 15.21
C VAL A 58 19.00 -7.41 13.75
N ARG A 59 19.96 -7.72 12.88
CA ARG A 59 19.75 -7.98 11.45
C ARG A 59 18.86 -9.20 11.24
N SER A 60 17.93 -9.11 10.31
CA SER A 60 17.00 -10.20 9.97
C SER A 60 17.74 -11.50 9.61
N GLY A 61 17.17 -12.62 9.99
CA GLY A 61 17.75 -13.95 9.76
C GLY A 61 18.91 -14.34 10.68
N CYS A 62 19.31 -13.47 11.62
CA CYS A 62 20.33 -13.76 12.61
C CYS A 62 19.73 -14.36 13.89
N THR A 63 20.58 -15.12 14.63
CA THR A 63 20.28 -15.62 15.97
C THR A 63 21.43 -15.28 16.91
N ASN A 64 21.13 -15.15 18.20
CA ASN A 64 22.16 -15.02 19.25
C ASN A 64 22.71 -16.36 19.67
N LYS A 65 23.64 -16.40 20.68
CA LYS A 65 24.20 -17.62 21.20
C LYS A 65 23.18 -18.54 21.88
N LEU A 66 22.07 -18.02 22.37
CA LEU A 66 20.95 -18.75 22.97
C LEU A 66 19.93 -19.24 21.93
N LYS A 67 20.22 -19.10 20.62
CA LYS A 67 19.37 -19.46 19.50
C LYS A 67 18.06 -18.63 19.42
N GLN A 68 17.94 -17.50 20.14
CA GLN A 68 16.84 -16.58 20.02
C GLN A 68 16.92 -15.85 18.68
N SER A 69 15.79 -15.74 17.99
CA SER A 69 15.74 -15.15 16.65
C SER A 69 15.83 -13.63 16.69
N ALA A 70 16.27 -13.01 15.59
CA ALA A 70 16.27 -11.55 15.43
C ALA A 70 14.86 -10.95 15.58
N SER A 71 13.82 -11.68 15.16
CA SER A 71 12.43 -11.24 15.29
C SER A 71 12.03 -11.13 16.76
N GLU A 72 12.27 -12.19 17.53
CA GLU A 72 12.01 -12.26 18.98
C GLU A 72 12.73 -11.12 19.72
N ILE A 73 14.05 -11.00 19.53
CA ILE A 73 14.86 -9.94 20.18
C ILE A 73 14.34 -8.54 19.80
N ASN A 74 14.06 -8.31 18.52
CA ASN A 74 13.60 -6.99 18.08
C ASN A 74 12.19 -6.65 18.57
N THR A 75 11.32 -7.63 18.76
CA THR A 75 9.99 -7.46 19.37
C THR A 75 10.13 -7.02 20.81
N ASP A 76 11.00 -7.65 21.58
CA ASP A 76 11.23 -7.26 22.97
C ASP A 76 11.91 -5.89 23.07
N LEU A 77 12.84 -5.55 22.19
CA LEU A 77 13.40 -4.20 22.16
C LEU A 77 12.32 -3.14 21.90
N LEU A 78 11.30 -3.47 21.09
CA LEU A 78 10.16 -2.58 20.86
C LEU A 78 9.26 -2.48 22.11
N ARG A 79 9.05 -3.59 22.82
CA ARG A 79 8.33 -3.61 24.11
C ARG A 79 9.04 -2.72 25.12
N TYR A 80 10.34 -2.87 25.34
CA TYR A 80 11.12 -1.99 26.23
C TYR A 80 10.99 -0.50 25.84
N PHE A 81 11.00 -0.20 24.54
CA PHE A 81 10.81 1.16 24.06
C PHE A 81 9.42 1.71 24.44
N THR A 82 8.38 0.89 24.31
CA THR A 82 7.00 1.27 24.61
C THR A 82 6.81 1.45 26.13
N GLU A 83 7.32 0.53 26.93
CA GLU A 83 7.25 0.59 28.40
C GLU A 83 7.91 1.86 28.94
N ILE A 84 9.11 2.20 28.51
CA ILE A 84 9.78 3.43 28.94
C ILE A 84 9.04 4.69 28.47
N GLN A 85 8.41 4.66 27.33
CA GLN A 85 7.55 5.75 26.86
C GLN A 85 6.33 5.94 27.77
N ASN A 86 5.71 4.84 28.21
CA ASN A 86 4.57 4.87 29.13
C ASN A 86 4.99 5.35 30.52
N THR A 87 6.14 4.89 31.03
CA THR A 87 6.72 5.40 32.29
C THR A 87 6.86 6.94 32.26
N PHE A 88 7.38 7.49 31.16
CA PHE A 88 7.47 8.95 31.04
C PHE A 88 6.08 9.64 31.00
N LYS A 89 5.09 9.03 30.36
CA LYS A 89 3.72 9.59 30.33
C LYS A 89 3.13 9.71 31.74
N GLU A 90 3.37 8.74 32.63
CA GLU A 90 2.93 8.83 34.03
C GLU A 90 3.51 10.06 34.73
N PHE A 91 4.80 10.31 34.59
CA PHE A 91 5.45 11.52 35.14
C PHE A 91 4.95 12.82 34.47
N GLU A 92 4.72 12.80 33.16
CA GLU A 92 4.17 13.92 32.41
C GLU A 92 2.77 14.33 32.86
N VAL A 93 1.90 13.34 33.19
CA VAL A 93 0.57 13.58 33.76
C VAL A 93 0.67 14.23 35.13
N GLN A 94 1.62 13.81 35.94
CA GLN A 94 1.89 14.38 37.26
C GLN A 94 2.65 15.72 37.23
N ASN A 95 3.05 16.19 36.04
CA ASN A 95 3.93 17.36 35.85
C ASN A 95 5.28 17.26 36.56
N LEU A 96 5.83 16.06 36.73
CA LEU A 96 7.11 15.78 37.39
C LEU A 96 8.18 15.40 36.37
N ILE A 97 9.43 15.79 36.67
CA ILE A 97 10.62 15.33 35.93
C ILE A 97 11.33 14.32 36.80
N PRO A 98 11.34 13.02 36.45
CA PRO A 98 11.91 11.99 37.31
C PRO A 98 13.43 12.17 37.51
N THR A 99 13.91 11.73 38.63
CA THR A 99 15.34 11.44 38.82
C THR A 99 15.72 10.14 38.08
N PRO A 100 17.00 9.86 37.84
CA PRO A 100 17.43 8.59 37.26
C PRO A 100 16.96 7.36 38.06
N GLU A 101 16.93 7.47 39.35
CA GLU A 101 16.52 6.44 40.31
C GLU A 101 15.01 6.19 40.22
N GLU A 102 14.21 7.25 40.33
CA GLU A 102 12.74 7.19 40.19
C GLU A 102 12.32 6.62 38.83
N LEU A 103 13.02 7.02 37.74
CA LEU A 103 12.75 6.48 36.42
C LEU A 103 13.03 4.98 36.32
N LYS A 104 14.12 4.50 36.94
CA LYS A 104 14.44 3.07 36.99
C LYS A 104 13.45 2.28 37.81
N GLU A 105 13.05 2.78 38.97
CA GLU A 105 12.07 2.12 39.85
C GLU A 105 10.71 2.02 39.16
N ALA A 106 10.23 3.12 38.58
CA ALA A 106 8.97 3.14 37.86
C ALA A 106 8.98 2.22 36.63
N PHE A 107 10.07 2.21 35.87
CA PHE A 107 10.22 1.33 34.72
C PHE A 107 10.26 -0.14 35.16
N ASN A 108 11.04 -0.50 36.18
CA ASN A 108 11.13 -1.87 36.65
C ASN A 108 9.78 -2.37 37.19
N ARG A 109 9.04 -1.52 37.93
CA ARG A 109 7.69 -1.85 38.42
C ARG A 109 6.76 -2.20 37.26
N LEU A 110 6.67 -1.34 36.24
CA LEU A 110 5.83 -1.60 35.06
C LEU A 110 6.29 -2.82 34.28
N HIS A 111 7.60 -3.02 34.18
CA HIS A 111 8.17 -4.17 33.51
C HIS A 111 7.86 -5.48 34.25
N ASP A 112 8.02 -5.49 35.58
CA ASP A 112 7.70 -6.63 36.42
C ASP A 112 6.18 -6.92 36.47
N GLU A 113 5.33 -5.89 36.47
CA GLU A 113 3.88 -6.03 36.37
C GLU A 113 3.50 -6.63 35.01
N THR A 114 4.07 -6.12 33.93
CA THR A 114 3.83 -6.64 32.58
C THR A 114 4.33 -8.10 32.43
N GLU A 115 5.47 -8.46 33.03
CA GLU A 115 5.95 -9.85 33.03
C GLU A 115 5.05 -10.78 33.87
N LYS A 116 4.54 -10.32 35.02
CA LYS A 116 3.60 -11.09 35.84
C LYS A 116 2.24 -11.26 35.17
N GLU A 117 1.71 -10.22 34.53
CA GLU A 117 0.48 -10.31 33.75
C GLU A 117 0.64 -11.30 32.55
N VAL A 118 1.83 -11.41 32.00
CA VAL A 118 2.15 -12.39 30.94
C VAL A 118 2.23 -13.82 31.50
N GLU A 119 2.56 -14.03 32.81
CA GLU A 119 2.58 -15.35 33.45
C GLU A 119 1.21 -15.78 34.04
N GLU A 120 0.32 -14.86 34.45
CA GLU A 120 -0.94 -15.21 35.16
C GLU A 120 -2.19 -15.28 34.30
N GLU A 121 -2.30 -14.59 33.19
CA GLU A 121 -3.39 -14.79 32.22
C GLU A 121 -2.93 -14.31 30.83
N THR A 122 -2.48 -15.22 29.99
CA THR A 122 -2.72 -15.02 28.57
C THR A 122 -4.21 -15.29 28.33
N PRO A 123 -5.08 -14.29 28.13
CA PRO A 123 -6.22 -14.53 27.27
C PRO A 123 -5.58 -15.03 25.98
N ALA A 124 -6.04 -16.20 25.50
CA ALA A 124 -5.58 -16.73 24.22
C ALA A 124 -5.46 -15.54 23.27
N PRO A 125 -4.30 -15.32 22.62
CA PRO A 125 -4.10 -14.15 21.79
C PRO A 125 -5.34 -14.05 20.93
N LEU A 126 -5.99 -12.88 20.91
CA LEU A 126 -7.12 -12.67 20.01
C LEU A 126 -6.56 -12.91 18.62
N ILE A 127 -6.69 -14.14 18.15
CA ILE A 127 -6.20 -14.58 16.83
C ILE A 127 -7.14 -13.91 15.84
N PHE A 128 -6.80 -12.69 15.48
CA PHE A 128 -7.51 -11.99 14.42
C PHE A 128 -7.23 -12.71 13.11
N ASN A 129 -8.29 -13.19 12.48
CA ASN A 129 -8.15 -13.69 11.12
C ASN A 129 -7.88 -12.49 10.20
N PRO A 130 -6.76 -12.45 9.45
CA PRO A 130 -6.48 -11.38 8.51
C PRO A 130 -7.62 -11.10 7.52
N LEU A 131 -8.42 -12.11 7.16
CA LEU A 131 -9.55 -11.95 6.25
C LEU A 131 -10.70 -11.14 6.87
N ASP A 132 -10.91 -11.23 8.17
CA ASP A 132 -11.94 -10.44 8.88
C ASP A 132 -11.48 -9.00 9.01
N VAL A 133 -10.24 -8.80 9.46
CA VAL A 133 -9.58 -7.49 9.59
C VAL A 133 -9.49 -6.78 8.22
N PHE A 134 -9.39 -7.53 7.13
CA PHE A 134 -9.37 -6.97 5.77
C PHE A 134 -10.63 -6.16 5.43
N SER A 135 -11.77 -6.55 5.96
CA SER A 135 -13.04 -5.83 5.75
C SER A 135 -13.06 -4.48 6.49
N GLU A 136 -12.50 -4.44 7.69
CA GLU A 136 -12.34 -3.22 8.47
C GLU A 136 -11.36 -2.25 7.78
N PHE A 137 -10.20 -2.76 7.38
CA PHE A 137 -9.22 -2.00 6.60
C PHE A 137 -9.85 -1.34 5.37
N THR A 138 -10.60 -2.11 4.56
CA THR A 138 -11.18 -1.56 3.33
C THR A 138 -12.21 -0.49 3.62
N LYS A 139 -12.99 -0.62 4.69
CA LYS A 139 -13.97 0.38 5.12
C LYS A 139 -13.27 1.66 5.58
N GLU A 140 -12.33 1.54 6.50
CA GLU A 140 -11.63 2.70 7.09
C GLU A 140 -10.76 3.42 6.06
N SER A 141 -9.85 2.69 5.41
CA SER A 141 -8.94 3.27 4.41
C SER A 141 -9.69 3.82 3.19
N GLY A 142 -10.80 3.17 2.83
CA GLY A 142 -11.65 3.65 1.75
C GLY A 142 -12.31 4.98 2.06
N MET A 143 -12.80 5.16 3.30
CA MET A 143 -13.36 6.43 3.76
C MET A 143 -12.28 7.52 3.86
N GLN A 144 -11.13 7.21 4.47
CA GLN A 144 -10.03 8.16 4.65
C GLN A 144 -9.45 8.66 3.31
N ASN A 145 -9.37 7.79 2.30
CA ASN A 145 -8.74 8.10 1.03
C ASN A 145 -9.75 8.36 -0.12
N GLY A 146 -11.05 8.39 0.16
CA GLY A 146 -12.08 8.64 -0.85
C GLY A 146 -12.04 7.64 -2.01
N TRP A 147 -11.92 6.34 -1.72
CA TRP A 147 -11.72 5.34 -2.78
C TRP A 147 -12.89 5.27 -3.76
N SER A 148 -12.55 5.15 -5.03
CA SER A 148 -13.52 4.82 -6.08
C SER A 148 -13.98 3.36 -5.95
N LYS A 149 -15.17 3.05 -6.50
CA LYS A 149 -15.68 1.68 -6.60
C LYS A 149 -14.64 0.70 -7.16
N ALA A 150 -13.93 1.11 -8.22
CA ALA A 150 -12.89 0.30 -8.83
C ALA A 150 -11.70 0.01 -7.88
N THR A 151 -11.42 0.87 -6.90
CA THR A 151 -10.40 0.62 -5.89
C THR A 151 -10.87 -0.41 -4.87
N TYR A 152 -12.12 -0.31 -4.39
CA TYR A 152 -12.72 -1.35 -3.54
C TYR A 152 -12.72 -2.73 -4.21
N GLU A 153 -13.08 -2.82 -5.50
CA GLU A 153 -13.05 -4.06 -6.28
C GLU A 153 -11.65 -4.69 -6.35
N LYS A 154 -10.59 -3.88 -6.45
CA LYS A 154 -9.21 -4.38 -6.43
C LYS A 154 -8.85 -5.01 -5.08
N PHE A 155 -9.20 -4.36 -3.97
CA PHE A 155 -8.96 -4.93 -2.64
C PHE A 155 -9.84 -6.15 -2.36
N ALA A 156 -11.09 -6.16 -2.83
CA ALA A 156 -11.95 -7.34 -2.77
C ALA A 156 -11.34 -8.53 -3.52
N ALA A 157 -10.72 -8.30 -4.68
CA ALA A 157 -10.01 -9.34 -5.41
C ALA A 157 -8.79 -9.87 -4.65
N VAL A 158 -8.02 -8.99 -3.95
CA VAL A 158 -6.91 -9.42 -3.09
C VAL A 158 -7.41 -10.31 -1.96
N LYS A 159 -8.48 -9.89 -1.26
CA LYS A 159 -9.11 -10.69 -0.20
C LYS A 159 -9.58 -12.05 -0.71
N ALA A 160 -10.25 -12.06 -1.87
CA ALA A 160 -10.76 -13.29 -2.47
C ALA A 160 -9.63 -14.27 -2.85
N HIS A 161 -8.54 -13.78 -3.47
CA HIS A 161 -7.39 -14.62 -3.78
C HIS A 161 -6.68 -15.14 -2.53
N LEU A 162 -6.54 -14.31 -1.49
CA LEU A 162 -5.94 -14.73 -0.22
C LEU A 162 -6.79 -15.81 0.46
N SER A 163 -8.11 -15.60 0.56
CA SER A 163 -9.05 -16.58 1.12
C SER A 163 -9.06 -17.89 0.34
N LYS A 164 -8.92 -17.84 -1.00
CA LYS A 164 -8.87 -19.03 -1.86
C LYS A 164 -7.54 -19.79 -1.71
N PHE A 165 -6.45 -19.07 -1.43
CA PHE A 165 -5.15 -19.66 -1.16
C PHE A 165 -5.10 -20.30 0.21
N ASP A 166 -5.61 -19.61 1.23
CA ASP A 166 -5.60 -20.04 2.62
C ASP A 166 -6.76 -19.36 3.38
N SER A 167 -7.80 -20.12 3.67
CA SER A 167 -8.99 -19.65 4.38
C SER A 167 -8.75 -19.42 5.88
N GLU A 168 -7.69 -20.02 6.43
CA GLU A 168 -7.32 -19.96 7.86
C GLU A 168 -6.01 -19.20 8.06
N VAL A 169 -5.69 -18.29 7.13
CA VAL A 169 -4.48 -17.48 7.22
C VAL A 169 -4.39 -16.75 8.56
N SER A 170 -3.20 -16.80 9.18
CA SER A 170 -2.90 -16.04 10.39
C SER A 170 -1.81 -15.00 10.12
N PHE A 171 -1.72 -13.96 10.95
CA PHE A 171 -0.67 -12.95 10.82
C PHE A 171 0.74 -13.53 11.03
N GLU A 172 0.88 -14.55 11.89
CA GLU A 172 2.14 -15.26 12.15
C GLU A 172 2.60 -16.05 10.93
N SER A 173 1.65 -16.56 10.13
CA SER A 173 1.97 -17.35 8.93
C SER A 173 2.53 -16.52 7.78
N LEU A 174 2.31 -15.19 7.77
CA LEU A 174 2.64 -14.27 6.67
C LEU A 174 4.14 -13.98 6.55
N SER A 175 4.95 -15.04 6.54
CA SER A 175 6.40 -15.01 6.32
C SER A 175 6.76 -14.79 4.84
N GLU A 176 8.05 -14.53 4.56
CA GLU A 176 8.55 -14.43 3.17
C GLU A 176 8.30 -15.74 2.39
N SER A 177 8.43 -16.90 3.03
CA SER A 177 8.16 -18.21 2.42
C SER A 177 6.66 -18.38 2.08
N TYR A 178 5.77 -17.91 2.94
CA TYR A 178 4.34 -17.91 2.68
C TYR A 178 3.99 -17.02 1.47
N LEU A 179 4.50 -15.79 1.43
CA LEU A 179 4.29 -14.87 0.32
C LEU A 179 4.85 -15.41 -1.00
N THR A 180 5.96 -16.13 -0.96
CA THR A 180 6.51 -16.83 -2.13
C THR A 180 5.56 -17.90 -2.66
N ARG A 181 4.97 -18.73 -1.78
CA ARG A 181 3.95 -19.73 -2.16
C ARG A 181 2.67 -19.06 -2.68
N TYR A 182 2.26 -17.96 -2.08
CA TYR A 182 1.11 -17.19 -2.56
C TYR A 182 1.34 -16.62 -3.96
N VAL A 183 2.50 -16.07 -4.25
CA VAL A 183 2.88 -15.63 -5.61
C VAL A 183 2.77 -16.77 -6.61
N LYS A 184 3.29 -17.96 -6.27
CA LYS A 184 3.21 -19.14 -7.11
C LYS A 184 1.77 -19.61 -7.34
N PHE A 185 0.93 -19.55 -6.32
CA PHE A 185 -0.50 -19.82 -6.44
C PHE A 185 -1.19 -18.84 -7.41
N LEU A 186 -0.92 -17.54 -7.31
CA LEU A 186 -1.47 -16.52 -8.21
C LEU A 186 -1.05 -16.74 -9.67
N GLU A 187 0.17 -17.23 -9.89
CA GLU A 187 0.68 -17.54 -11.22
C GLU A 187 0.08 -18.84 -11.79
N GLU A 188 0.20 -19.95 -11.05
CA GLU A 188 -0.13 -21.30 -11.56
C GLU A 188 -1.60 -21.64 -11.47
N LYS A 189 -2.31 -21.22 -10.41
CA LYS A 189 -3.71 -21.57 -10.18
C LYS A 189 -4.68 -20.51 -10.67
N GLU A 190 -4.37 -19.24 -10.43
CA GLU A 190 -5.21 -18.13 -10.87
C GLU A 190 -4.82 -17.60 -12.27
N GLY A 191 -3.70 -18.03 -12.84
CA GLY A 191 -3.26 -17.67 -14.18
C GLY A 191 -2.96 -16.17 -14.34
N LEU A 192 -2.60 -15.49 -13.26
CA LEU A 192 -2.37 -14.04 -13.30
C LEU A 192 -1.03 -13.73 -13.98
N ARG A 193 -1.01 -12.65 -14.76
CA ARG A 193 0.23 -12.12 -15.33
C ARG A 193 1.11 -11.48 -14.24
N ASN A 194 2.42 -11.54 -14.42
CA ASN A 194 3.41 -10.98 -13.47
C ASN A 194 3.09 -9.54 -13.03
N THR A 195 2.66 -8.68 -13.98
CA THR A 195 2.26 -7.30 -13.65
C THR A 195 1.01 -7.22 -12.77
N SER A 196 0.10 -8.18 -12.84
CA SER A 196 -1.07 -8.28 -11.98
C SER A 196 -0.69 -8.81 -10.60
N ILE A 197 0.19 -9.82 -10.55
CA ILE A 197 0.73 -10.38 -9.30
C ILE A 197 1.45 -9.30 -8.50
N LEU A 198 2.34 -8.51 -9.13
CA LEU A 198 3.02 -7.39 -8.47
C LEU A 198 2.04 -6.37 -7.86
N LYS A 199 0.93 -6.09 -8.53
CA LYS A 199 -0.12 -5.22 -7.99
C LYS A 199 -0.86 -5.87 -6.81
N GLN A 200 -1.17 -7.16 -6.89
CA GLN A 200 -1.78 -7.91 -5.79
C GLN A 200 -0.90 -7.85 -4.54
N ILE A 201 0.40 -8.11 -4.69
CA ILE A 201 1.36 -8.01 -3.58
C ILE A 201 1.46 -6.58 -3.04
N ALA A 202 1.44 -5.56 -3.89
CA ALA A 202 1.46 -4.17 -3.43
C ALA A 202 0.22 -3.80 -2.61
N TYR A 203 -0.98 -4.25 -3.02
CA TYR A 203 -2.21 -4.06 -2.26
C TYR A 203 -2.23 -4.85 -0.95
N LEU A 204 -1.73 -6.10 -0.96
CA LEU A 204 -1.58 -6.90 0.26
C LEU A 204 -0.62 -6.22 1.24
N LYS A 205 0.52 -5.72 0.78
CA LYS A 205 1.44 -4.94 1.62
C LYS A 205 0.79 -3.68 2.19
N TRP A 206 -0.05 -2.99 1.44
CA TRP A 206 -0.78 -1.83 1.97
C TRP A 206 -1.69 -2.25 3.14
N PHE A 207 -2.43 -3.34 2.99
CA PHE A 207 -3.24 -3.92 4.07
C PHE A 207 -2.37 -4.27 5.28
N LEU A 208 -1.25 -4.98 5.10
CA LEU A 208 -0.37 -5.40 6.20
C LEU A 208 0.28 -4.21 6.93
N ARG A 209 0.62 -3.13 6.22
CA ARG A 209 1.07 -1.89 6.85
C ARG A 209 0.01 -1.24 7.72
N TRP A 210 -1.22 -1.23 7.24
CA TRP A 210 -2.34 -0.74 8.03
C TRP A 210 -2.55 -1.62 9.27
N CYS A 211 -2.49 -2.94 9.14
CA CYS A 211 -2.56 -3.88 10.25
C CYS A 211 -1.46 -3.66 11.28
N SER A 212 -0.22 -3.48 10.84
CA SER A 212 0.92 -3.18 11.71
C SER A 212 0.73 -1.87 12.46
N LYS A 213 0.24 -0.82 11.78
CA LYS A 213 -0.04 0.48 12.39
C LYS A 213 -1.14 0.41 13.45
N ASN A 214 -2.13 -0.47 13.28
CA ASN A 214 -3.27 -0.61 14.18
C ASN A 214 -3.09 -1.76 15.21
N GLY A 215 -1.91 -2.37 15.29
CA GLY A 215 -1.58 -3.37 16.31
C GLY A 215 -2.06 -4.80 16.03
N TYR A 216 -2.60 -5.08 14.84
CA TYR A 216 -3.04 -6.43 14.44
C TYR A 216 -1.89 -7.35 14.05
N CYS A 217 -0.78 -6.81 13.57
CA CYS A 217 0.36 -7.55 13.06
C CYS A 217 1.67 -6.97 13.60
N MET A 218 2.45 -7.78 14.28
CA MET A 218 3.77 -7.41 14.81
C MET A 218 4.90 -7.80 13.84
N ASN A 219 4.62 -8.68 12.88
CA ASN A 219 5.59 -9.14 11.89
C ASN A 219 5.67 -8.16 10.71
N ASN A 220 6.89 -7.69 10.40
CA ASN A 220 7.17 -6.79 9.29
C ASN A 220 7.98 -7.45 8.16
N ASP A 221 8.11 -8.79 8.13
CA ASP A 221 8.88 -9.53 7.12
C ASP A 221 8.35 -9.26 5.69
N TYR A 222 7.06 -8.99 5.56
CA TYR A 222 6.43 -8.63 4.30
C TYR A 222 7.01 -7.36 3.65
N GLU A 223 7.57 -6.43 4.43
CA GLU A 223 8.14 -5.18 3.89
C GLU A 223 9.33 -5.44 2.96
N CYS A 224 10.18 -6.39 3.31
CA CYS A 224 11.35 -6.76 2.53
C CYS A 224 11.01 -7.68 1.36
N PHE A 225 9.84 -8.34 1.37
CA PHE A 225 9.44 -9.24 0.30
C PHE A 225 9.27 -8.51 -1.02
N ASN A 226 10.06 -8.84 -2.01
CA ASN A 226 9.98 -8.28 -3.36
C ASN A 226 10.17 -9.39 -4.39
N PRO A 227 9.06 -9.94 -4.95
CA PRO A 227 9.15 -11.04 -5.89
C PRO A 227 9.81 -10.59 -7.19
N LYS A 228 10.88 -11.30 -7.59
CA LYS A 228 11.63 -11.02 -8.83
C LYS A 228 10.90 -11.59 -10.04
N LEU A 229 9.73 -11.03 -10.35
CA LEU A 229 8.94 -11.45 -11.50
C LEU A 229 9.39 -10.69 -12.77
N LYS A 230 9.72 -11.43 -13.83
CA LYS A 230 10.08 -10.83 -15.12
C LYS A 230 8.84 -10.13 -15.70
N SER A 231 8.95 -8.84 -15.94
CA SER A 231 7.93 -8.06 -16.66
C SER A 231 8.38 -7.91 -18.09
N THR A 232 7.62 -8.45 -19.02
CA THR A 232 7.83 -8.16 -20.45
C THR A 232 7.31 -6.76 -20.73
N PRO A 233 8.13 -5.85 -21.25
CA PRO A 233 7.66 -4.53 -21.65
C PRO A 233 6.53 -4.69 -22.66
N LYS A 234 5.38 -4.06 -22.39
CA LYS A 234 4.27 -4.06 -23.32
C LYS A 234 4.67 -3.25 -24.57
N LYS A 235 4.59 -3.88 -25.75
CA LYS A 235 4.63 -3.13 -26.99
C LYS A 235 3.45 -2.13 -26.99
N VAL A 236 3.75 -0.86 -27.14
CA VAL A 236 2.71 0.17 -27.29
C VAL A 236 2.08 -0.02 -28.66
N ILE A 237 0.79 -0.29 -28.69
CA ILE A 237 0.00 -0.40 -29.92
C ILE A 237 -0.77 0.91 -30.07
N PHE A 238 -0.63 1.53 -31.21
CA PHE A 238 -1.33 2.78 -31.56
C PHE A 238 -1.76 2.69 -33.03
N LEU A 239 -2.76 3.48 -33.39
CA LEU A 239 -3.16 3.64 -34.79
C LEU A 239 -2.28 4.69 -35.46
N THR A 240 -1.75 4.36 -36.64
CA THR A 240 -1.11 5.33 -37.52
C THR A 240 -2.17 6.29 -38.08
N TRP A 241 -1.73 7.43 -38.58
CA TRP A 241 -2.65 8.40 -39.21
C TRP A 241 -3.47 7.76 -40.34
N ASN A 242 -2.86 6.93 -41.17
CA ASN A 242 -3.54 6.23 -42.26
C ASN A 242 -4.62 5.27 -41.74
N GLU A 243 -4.34 4.53 -40.68
CA GLU A 243 -5.31 3.61 -40.07
C GLU A 243 -6.47 4.40 -39.45
N LEU A 244 -6.17 5.51 -38.79
CA LEU A 244 -7.18 6.39 -38.19
C LEU A 244 -8.08 6.99 -39.29
N THR A 245 -7.50 7.42 -40.42
CA THR A 245 -8.23 7.95 -41.60
C THR A 245 -9.13 6.86 -42.20
N LYS A 246 -8.62 5.65 -42.41
CA LYS A 246 -9.43 4.52 -42.88
C LYS A 246 -10.61 4.23 -41.95
N LEU A 247 -10.40 4.23 -40.65
CA LEU A 247 -11.48 4.03 -39.68
C LEU A 247 -12.54 5.15 -39.77
N ARG A 248 -12.10 6.40 -39.95
CA ARG A 248 -13.00 7.55 -40.10
C ARG A 248 -13.87 7.44 -41.35
N GLU A 249 -13.28 7.02 -42.47
CA GLU A 249 -13.91 6.97 -43.79
C GLU A 249 -14.64 5.63 -44.02
N TYR A 250 -14.51 4.68 -43.10
CA TYR A 250 -15.16 3.38 -43.23
C TYR A 250 -16.69 3.53 -43.35
N VAL A 251 -17.26 2.97 -44.42
CA VAL A 251 -18.69 2.96 -44.65
C VAL A 251 -19.34 1.89 -43.77
N ILE A 252 -20.11 2.35 -42.83
CA ILE A 252 -20.78 1.47 -41.88
C ILE A 252 -21.98 0.80 -42.56
N PRO A 253 -22.09 -0.55 -42.52
CA PRO A 253 -23.18 -1.27 -43.17
C PRO A 253 -24.56 -0.88 -42.64
N ALA A 254 -25.56 -0.90 -43.52
CA ALA A 254 -26.95 -0.68 -43.13
C ALA A 254 -27.36 -1.68 -42.01
N GLY A 255 -28.03 -1.16 -40.97
CA GLY A 255 -28.39 -1.94 -39.78
C GLY A 255 -27.36 -1.93 -38.64
N LYS A 256 -26.13 -1.45 -38.86
CA LYS A 256 -25.11 -1.34 -37.81
C LYS A 256 -24.79 0.10 -37.39
N GLN A 257 -25.75 1.01 -37.45
CA GLN A 257 -25.57 2.43 -37.14
C GLN A 257 -25.04 2.70 -35.73
N TYR A 258 -25.20 1.74 -34.79
CA TYR A 258 -24.58 1.83 -33.47
C TYR A 258 -23.04 1.89 -33.53
N LEU A 259 -22.42 1.26 -34.56
CA LEU A 259 -20.97 1.33 -34.78
C LEU A 259 -20.49 2.73 -35.15
N GLU A 260 -21.33 3.52 -35.83
CA GLU A 260 -21.00 4.89 -36.15
C GLU A 260 -20.81 5.74 -34.91
N ARG A 261 -21.74 5.63 -33.95
CA ARG A 261 -21.65 6.32 -32.66
C ARG A 261 -20.40 5.93 -31.87
N VAL A 262 -20.07 4.64 -31.87
CA VAL A 262 -18.87 4.14 -31.19
C VAL A 262 -17.60 4.63 -31.86
N ARG A 263 -17.55 4.59 -33.19
CA ARG A 263 -16.46 5.13 -33.99
C ARG A 263 -16.23 6.61 -33.71
N ASP A 264 -17.27 7.42 -33.74
CA ASP A 264 -17.19 8.86 -33.55
C ASP A 264 -16.68 9.20 -32.13
N VAL A 265 -17.16 8.49 -31.09
CA VAL A 265 -16.63 8.64 -29.72
C VAL A 265 -15.17 8.26 -29.62
N PHE A 266 -14.74 7.17 -30.28
CA PHE A 266 -13.35 6.74 -30.30
C PHE A 266 -12.43 7.73 -31.05
N LEU A 267 -12.87 8.19 -32.21
CA LEU A 267 -12.15 9.22 -32.99
C LEU A 267 -12.03 10.53 -32.20
N PHE A 268 -13.08 10.93 -31.50
CA PHE A 268 -13.02 12.10 -30.63
C PHE A 268 -11.98 11.95 -29.52
N GLN A 269 -11.89 10.76 -28.91
CA GLN A 269 -10.84 10.47 -27.92
C GLN A 269 -9.43 10.54 -28.56
N CYS A 270 -9.26 10.02 -29.77
CA CYS A 270 -8.00 10.11 -30.50
C CYS A 270 -7.57 11.55 -30.80
N PHE A 271 -8.51 12.43 -31.14
CA PHE A 271 -8.22 13.80 -31.53
C PHE A 271 -8.09 14.77 -30.33
N THR A 272 -8.62 14.41 -29.17
CA THR A 272 -8.59 15.25 -27.96
C THR A 272 -7.67 14.72 -26.86
N GLY A 273 -7.29 13.43 -26.91
CA GLY A 273 -6.52 12.75 -25.85
C GLY A 273 -7.32 12.49 -24.58
N LEU A 274 -8.63 12.77 -24.56
CA LEU A 274 -9.48 12.53 -23.40
C LEU A 274 -9.66 11.04 -23.12
N ARG A 275 -9.65 10.69 -21.82
CA ARG A 275 -9.98 9.33 -21.39
C ARG A 275 -11.47 9.05 -21.56
N TYR A 276 -11.84 7.78 -21.64
CA TYR A 276 -13.25 7.37 -21.73
C TYR A 276 -14.12 8.03 -20.62
N SER A 277 -13.64 8.06 -19.38
CA SER A 277 -14.36 8.66 -18.24
C SER A 277 -14.62 10.16 -18.45
N ASP A 278 -13.67 10.85 -19.07
CA ASP A 278 -13.75 12.30 -19.28
C ASP A 278 -14.75 12.62 -20.40
N VAL A 279 -14.69 11.84 -21.50
CA VAL A 279 -15.67 11.97 -22.61
C VAL A 279 -17.08 11.57 -22.15
N LEU A 280 -17.21 10.51 -21.32
CA LEU A 280 -18.51 10.11 -20.76
C LEU A 280 -19.16 11.21 -19.92
N ASN A 281 -18.37 12.05 -19.25
CA ASN A 281 -18.85 13.11 -18.37
C ASN A 281 -18.83 14.50 -19.03
N LEU A 282 -18.31 14.62 -20.25
CA LEU A 282 -18.24 15.87 -20.99
C LEU A 282 -19.66 16.45 -21.24
N ARG A 283 -19.85 17.69 -20.83
CA ARG A 283 -21.13 18.43 -20.97
C ARG A 283 -20.99 19.53 -22.01
N ARG A 284 -22.12 20.00 -22.51
CA ARG A 284 -22.14 21.14 -23.45
C ARG A 284 -21.54 22.41 -22.85
N SER A 285 -21.72 22.62 -21.55
CA SER A 285 -21.12 23.74 -20.82
C SER A 285 -19.61 23.77 -20.85
N ASP A 286 -18.99 22.61 -21.02
CA ASP A 286 -17.52 22.44 -21.02
C ASP A 286 -16.90 22.73 -22.40
N VAL A 287 -17.74 22.74 -23.45
CA VAL A 287 -17.34 23.01 -24.84
C VAL A 287 -17.47 24.50 -25.12
N LYS A 288 -16.36 25.11 -25.51
CA LYS A 288 -16.29 26.52 -25.97
C LYS A 288 -16.09 26.55 -27.48
N GLU A 289 -16.07 27.71 -28.08
CA GLU A 289 -15.95 27.91 -29.51
C GLU A 289 -14.73 27.20 -30.14
N ASN A 290 -13.58 27.27 -29.46
CA ASN A 290 -12.31 26.73 -29.98
C ASN A 290 -11.64 25.73 -29.08
N HIS A 291 -12.14 25.45 -27.87
CA HIS A 291 -11.53 24.57 -26.90
C HIS A 291 -12.55 23.90 -25.98
N ILE A 292 -12.10 22.90 -25.23
CA ILE A 292 -12.84 22.24 -24.17
C ILE A 292 -12.15 22.54 -22.85
N GLU A 293 -12.92 22.93 -21.83
CA GLU A 293 -12.46 23.06 -20.44
C GLU A 293 -13.04 21.92 -19.63
N VAL A 294 -12.20 21.02 -19.15
CA VAL A 294 -12.65 19.82 -18.43
C VAL A 294 -11.76 19.51 -17.22
N THR A 295 -12.40 19.14 -16.12
CA THR A 295 -11.70 18.53 -14.98
C THR A 295 -11.74 17.03 -15.13
N THR A 296 -10.54 16.39 -15.19
CA THR A 296 -10.44 14.94 -15.40
C THR A 296 -10.97 14.16 -14.20
N VAL A 297 -11.76 13.11 -14.47
CA VAL A 297 -12.39 12.29 -13.41
C VAL A 297 -11.38 11.53 -12.57
N LYS A 298 -10.26 11.11 -13.16
CA LYS A 298 -9.30 10.22 -12.50
C LYS A 298 -8.28 10.96 -11.62
N THR A 299 -7.84 12.12 -12.03
CA THR A 299 -6.74 12.86 -11.38
C THR A 299 -7.15 14.24 -10.88
N ALA A 300 -8.38 14.66 -11.17
CA ALA A 300 -8.92 15.98 -10.86
C ALA A 300 -8.08 17.15 -11.46
N ASP A 301 -7.34 16.88 -12.53
CA ASP A 301 -6.59 17.92 -13.24
C ASP A 301 -7.54 18.75 -14.12
N SER A 302 -7.39 20.06 -14.08
CA SER A 302 -8.06 20.96 -15.02
C SER A 302 -7.28 21.02 -16.33
N LEU A 303 -7.96 20.71 -17.43
CA LEU A 303 -7.36 20.71 -18.77
C LEU A 303 -8.12 21.64 -19.70
N VAL A 304 -7.38 22.38 -20.50
CA VAL A 304 -7.89 23.13 -21.66
C VAL A 304 -7.37 22.42 -22.90
N ILE A 305 -8.27 21.95 -23.76
CA ILE A 305 -7.95 21.17 -24.94
C ILE A 305 -8.46 21.90 -26.18
N GLU A 306 -7.56 22.36 -27.02
CA GLU A 306 -7.93 23.01 -28.28
C GLU A 306 -8.60 22.02 -29.24
N LEU A 307 -9.66 22.47 -29.89
CA LEU A 307 -10.43 21.69 -30.85
C LEU A 307 -9.83 21.85 -32.23
N ASN A 308 -9.39 20.74 -32.82
CA ASN A 308 -9.03 20.66 -34.23
C ASN A 308 -10.26 20.44 -35.12
N ASN A 309 -10.12 20.60 -36.44
CA ASN A 309 -11.23 20.45 -37.38
C ASN A 309 -11.95 19.11 -37.30
N TYR A 310 -11.24 18.03 -36.93
CA TYR A 310 -11.85 16.69 -36.81
C TYR A 310 -12.70 16.55 -35.55
N SER A 311 -12.21 17.06 -34.42
CA SER A 311 -12.98 17.04 -33.18
C SER A 311 -14.19 17.99 -33.26
N LYS A 312 -14.05 19.16 -33.90
CA LYS A 312 -15.16 20.07 -34.16
C LYS A 312 -16.24 19.41 -35.01
N ALA A 313 -15.88 18.81 -36.15
CA ALA A 313 -16.84 18.14 -37.03
C ALA A 313 -17.65 17.02 -36.33
N ILE A 314 -17.03 16.32 -35.34
CA ILE A 314 -17.75 15.34 -34.54
C ILE A 314 -18.71 16.04 -33.57
N LEU A 315 -18.33 17.13 -32.94
CA LEU A 315 -19.21 17.91 -32.05
C LEU A 315 -20.42 18.49 -32.82
N ASP A 316 -20.18 19.09 -33.98
CA ASP A 316 -21.20 19.68 -34.85
C ASP A 316 -22.25 18.63 -35.28
N LYS A 317 -21.78 17.40 -35.59
CA LYS A 317 -22.67 16.27 -35.93
C LYS A 317 -23.69 15.94 -34.84
N TYR A 318 -23.32 16.12 -33.59
CA TYR A 318 -24.19 15.82 -32.43
C TYR A 318 -24.77 17.06 -31.76
N GLU A 319 -24.58 18.26 -32.29
CA GLU A 319 -25.03 19.52 -31.71
C GLU A 319 -26.54 19.54 -31.46
N SER A 320 -27.31 19.08 -32.43
CA SER A 320 -28.77 19.06 -32.36
C SER A 320 -29.38 17.88 -31.60
N VAL A 321 -28.54 16.92 -31.18
CA VAL A 321 -28.99 15.68 -30.52
C VAL A 321 -29.00 15.89 -29.01
N ALA A 322 -30.17 15.82 -28.38
CA ALA A 322 -30.26 15.89 -26.91
C ALA A 322 -29.92 14.58 -26.27
N PHE A 323 -28.89 14.57 -25.36
CA PHE A 323 -28.53 13.43 -24.54
C PHE A 323 -28.88 13.69 -23.07
N LYS A 324 -29.22 12.63 -22.34
CA LYS A 324 -29.52 12.72 -20.90
C LYS A 324 -28.33 13.31 -20.12
N GLY A 325 -28.58 14.32 -19.30
CA GLY A 325 -27.58 14.96 -18.45
C GLY A 325 -26.66 15.94 -19.19
N ASP A 326 -27.17 16.56 -20.26
CA ASP A 326 -26.52 17.59 -21.06
C ASP A 326 -25.17 17.15 -21.68
N LYS A 327 -25.07 15.85 -21.97
CA LYS A 327 -23.86 15.27 -22.57
C LYS A 327 -23.67 15.66 -24.02
N VAL A 328 -22.44 15.69 -24.47
CA VAL A 328 -22.07 16.13 -25.83
C VAL A 328 -22.13 14.99 -26.83
N LEU A 329 -21.78 13.76 -26.41
CA LEU A 329 -21.60 12.61 -27.29
C LEU A 329 -22.41 11.37 -26.83
N PRO A 330 -22.77 10.46 -27.77
CA PRO A 330 -23.52 9.25 -27.49
C PRO A 330 -22.67 8.14 -26.84
N VAL A 331 -22.08 8.40 -25.70
CA VAL A 331 -21.15 7.47 -25.02
C VAL A 331 -21.92 6.34 -24.36
N ILE A 332 -21.61 5.10 -24.73
CA ILE A 332 -22.12 3.86 -24.10
C ILE A 332 -21.10 3.28 -23.13
N SER A 333 -21.37 2.16 -22.47
CA SER A 333 -20.43 1.57 -21.50
C SER A 333 -19.07 1.26 -22.15
N ASN A 334 -17.99 1.43 -21.38
CA ASN A 334 -16.61 1.19 -21.84
C ASN A 334 -16.41 -0.22 -22.41
N GLN A 335 -17.03 -1.23 -21.79
CA GLN A 335 -16.96 -2.60 -22.28
C GLN A 335 -17.58 -2.71 -23.68
N LYS A 336 -18.79 -2.18 -23.88
CA LYS A 336 -19.47 -2.21 -25.18
C LYS A 336 -18.69 -1.42 -26.25
N ILE A 337 -18.11 -0.26 -25.91
CA ILE A 337 -17.24 0.47 -26.85
C ILE A 337 -16.09 -0.41 -27.30
N ASN A 338 -15.37 -1.03 -26.35
CA ASN A 338 -14.25 -1.90 -26.68
C ASN A 338 -14.65 -3.13 -27.49
N ASP A 339 -15.81 -3.71 -27.27
CA ASP A 339 -16.29 -4.87 -28.01
C ASP A 339 -16.72 -4.47 -29.43
N TYR A 340 -17.44 -3.37 -29.57
CA TYR A 340 -17.90 -2.89 -30.88
C TYR A 340 -16.77 -2.33 -31.77
N LEU A 341 -15.73 -1.76 -31.19
CA LEU A 341 -14.53 -1.33 -31.96
C LEU A 341 -13.77 -2.51 -32.57
N LYS A 342 -13.93 -3.72 -32.05
CA LYS A 342 -13.33 -4.92 -32.65
C LYS A 342 -14.05 -5.41 -33.90
N GLU A 343 -15.29 -5.01 -34.12
CA GLU A 343 -16.04 -5.41 -35.31
C GLU A 343 -15.49 -4.78 -36.59
N PRO A 344 -15.26 -3.44 -36.69
CA PRO A 344 -14.62 -2.84 -37.84
C PRO A 344 -13.16 -3.27 -38.04
N ALA A 345 -12.45 -3.62 -36.96
CA ALA A 345 -11.07 -4.06 -37.05
C ALA A 345 -10.89 -5.48 -37.63
N LYS A 346 -11.97 -6.23 -37.80
CA LYS A 346 -11.99 -7.58 -38.42
C LYS A 346 -12.36 -7.56 -39.89
N LEU A 347 -12.75 -6.40 -40.41
CA LEU A 347 -13.15 -6.15 -41.78
C LEU A 347 -12.02 -5.42 -42.55
#